data_f93dea625174e7f308e518a017364317
#
_entry.id   f93dea625174e7f308e518a017364317
#
_cell.length_a   1.000
_cell.length_b   1.000
_cell.length_c   1.000
_cell.angle_alpha   90.00
_cell.angle_beta   90.00
_cell.angle_gamma   90.00
#
_symmetry.space_group_name_H-M   'P 1'
#
loop_
_entity.id
_entity.type
_entity.pdbx_description
1 polymer ?
#
loop_
_entity_poly.entity_id
_entity_poly.type
_entity_poly.pdbx_seq_one_letter_code
_entity_poly.pdbx_strand_id
1 'polypeptide(L)'
;GEVPYCSFGTASGFTSGAGLCTERNLYGTNGSGWVGVNLDGSQGGSPLATLPKDPTNDASYNYSYVGDNTNKTFELNGRLESTKFRDKMTTDGGDDNTCATFIESTCFYEAGTDPALNL
;
A
#
# COMPACT_ATOMS: atom_id res chain seq x y z
N GLY A 1 0.19 -1.29 -13.11
CA GLY A 1 -0.23 -0.99 -11.95
C GLY A 1 -1.56 -1.39 -11.34
N GLU A 2 -2.46 -2.14 -12.03
CA GLU A 2 -3.78 -2.45 -11.47
C GLU A 2 -3.81 -3.74 -10.62
N VAL A 3 -2.74 -4.51 -10.61
CA VAL A 3 -2.63 -5.69 -9.74
C VAL A 3 -2.16 -5.23 -8.36
N PRO A 4 -2.90 -5.55 -7.29
CA PRO A 4 -2.45 -5.22 -5.94
C PRO A 4 -1.23 -6.05 -5.54
N TYR A 5 -0.18 -5.39 -5.07
CA TYR A 5 1.01 -6.05 -4.54
C TYR A 5 1.25 -5.66 -3.09
N CYS A 6 1.71 -6.62 -2.30
CA CYS A 6 2.16 -6.41 -0.93
C CYS A 6 3.64 -6.72 -0.80
N SER A 7 4.36 -5.97 0.01
CA SER A 7 5.77 -6.22 0.30
C SER A 7 5.97 -7.49 1.14
N PHE A 8 4.92 -7.97 1.80
CA PHE A 8 4.92 -9.21 2.57
C PHE A 8 3.48 -9.71 2.72
N GLY A 9 3.26 -11.03 2.62
CA GLY A 9 1.95 -11.63 2.79
C GLY A 9 0.97 -11.30 1.66
N THR A 10 -0.31 -11.51 1.91
CA THR A 10 -1.36 -11.41 0.89
C THR A 10 -2.59 -10.59 1.32
N ALA A 11 -2.56 -9.94 2.47
CA ALA A 11 -3.67 -9.11 2.96
C ALA A 11 -3.38 -7.62 2.72
N SER A 12 -4.28 -6.92 2.04
CA SER A 12 -4.05 -5.53 1.62
C SER A 12 -5.13 -4.55 2.02
N GLY A 13 -6.35 -5.00 2.22
CA GLY A 13 -7.51 -4.13 2.37
C GLY A 13 -8.04 -3.56 1.06
N PHE A 14 -7.36 -3.72 -0.08
CA PHE A 14 -7.81 -3.14 -1.34
C PHE A 14 -9.10 -3.78 -1.86
N THR A 15 -10.07 -2.96 -2.22
CA THR A 15 -11.34 -3.40 -2.80
C THR A 15 -11.11 -4.15 -4.11
N SER A 16 -10.22 -3.67 -4.96
CA SER A 16 -9.90 -4.29 -6.24
C SER A 16 -9.34 -5.71 -6.12
N GLY A 17 -8.75 -6.06 -5.00
CA GLY A 17 -8.25 -7.41 -4.72
C GLY A 17 -9.13 -8.21 -3.76
N ALA A 18 -10.33 -7.73 -3.42
CA ALA A 18 -11.19 -8.31 -2.38
C ALA A 18 -10.44 -8.47 -1.05
N GLY A 19 -9.63 -7.49 -0.70
CA GLY A 19 -8.78 -7.51 0.50
C GLY A 19 -7.50 -8.30 0.35
N LEU A 20 -7.20 -8.82 -0.84
CA LEU A 20 -6.00 -9.62 -1.11
C LEU A 20 -5.05 -8.91 -2.06
N CYS A 21 -3.77 -9.25 -1.96
CA CYS A 21 -2.69 -8.80 -2.84
C CYS A 21 -1.78 -9.97 -3.19
N THR A 22 -0.98 -9.80 -4.22
CA THR A 22 0.11 -10.73 -4.53
C THR A 22 1.36 -10.30 -3.78
N GLU A 23 1.95 -11.21 -3.02
CA GLU A 23 3.22 -10.92 -2.34
C GLU A 23 4.33 -10.67 -3.36
N ARG A 24 5.01 -9.56 -3.19
CA ARG A 24 6.18 -9.21 -3.99
C ARG A 24 7.21 -8.56 -3.06
N ASN A 25 7.97 -9.40 -2.38
CA ASN A 25 8.99 -8.97 -1.42
C ASN A 25 10.26 -8.54 -2.17
N LEU A 26 10.10 -7.55 -3.06
CA LEU A 26 11.15 -6.98 -3.90
C LEU A 26 11.05 -5.47 -3.83
N TYR A 27 12.19 -4.80 -3.89
CA TYR A 27 12.29 -3.35 -3.63
C TYR A 27 12.90 -2.57 -4.81
N GLY A 28 13.03 -3.20 -5.97
CA GLY A 28 13.45 -2.52 -7.19
C GLY A 28 12.42 -1.53 -7.69
N THR A 29 12.91 -0.49 -8.37
CA THR A 29 12.07 0.62 -8.87
C THR A 29 11.67 0.47 -10.33
N ASN A 30 11.97 -0.69 -10.94
CA ASN A 30 11.71 -0.97 -12.36
C ASN A 30 10.33 -1.61 -12.64
N GLY A 31 9.43 -1.62 -11.66
CA GLY A 31 8.13 -2.25 -11.76
C GLY A 31 8.08 -3.69 -11.27
N SER A 32 9.22 -4.28 -10.88
CA SER A 32 9.28 -5.64 -10.35
C SER A 32 9.09 -5.70 -8.82
N GLY A 33 9.12 -4.55 -8.15
CA GLY A 33 8.93 -4.44 -6.72
C GLY A 33 7.46 -4.44 -6.31
N TRP A 34 7.20 -4.20 -5.02
CA TRP A 34 5.84 -4.14 -4.50
C TRP A 34 5.05 -2.93 -5.03
N VAL A 35 5.71 -1.92 -5.56
CA VAL A 35 5.08 -0.92 -6.43
C VAL A 35 5.24 -1.41 -7.86
N GLY A 36 4.13 -1.81 -8.49
CA GLY A 36 4.12 -2.41 -9.82
C GLY A 36 4.25 -1.40 -10.97
N VAL A 37 4.78 -0.22 -10.71
CA VAL A 37 5.01 0.85 -11.69
C VAL A 37 6.50 0.98 -11.94
N ASN A 38 6.90 1.08 -13.21
CA ASN A 38 8.29 1.30 -13.58
C ASN A 38 8.67 2.76 -13.36
N LEU A 39 9.25 3.05 -12.19
CA LEU A 39 9.69 4.39 -11.85
C LEU A 39 11.00 4.76 -12.58
N ASP A 40 11.78 3.78 -13.01
CA ASP A 40 13.02 4.01 -13.77
C ASP A 40 12.74 4.62 -15.15
N GLY A 41 11.53 4.42 -15.67
CA GLY A 41 11.09 5.02 -16.94
C GLY A 41 10.71 6.49 -16.84
N SER A 42 10.73 7.08 -15.67
CA SER A 42 10.45 8.51 -15.50
C SER A 42 11.54 9.35 -16.09
N GLN A 43 11.19 10.55 -16.59
CA GLN A 43 12.19 11.50 -17.09
C GLN A 43 13.17 11.86 -15.98
N GLY A 44 14.46 11.66 -16.22
CA GLY A 44 15.51 11.85 -15.22
C GLY A 44 15.76 10.63 -14.32
N GLY A 45 15.09 9.50 -14.57
CA GLY A 45 15.21 8.26 -13.81
C GLY A 45 14.25 8.20 -12.61
N SER A 46 14.39 7.15 -11.80
CA SER A 46 13.56 6.98 -10.63
C SER A 46 13.81 8.05 -9.57
N PRO A 47 12.76 8.65 -8.96
CA PRO A 47 12.93 9.56 -7.83
C PRO A 47 13.43 8.86 -6.57
N LEU A 48 13.35 7.52 -6.53
CA LEU A 48 13.80 6.69 -5.41
C LEU A 48 14.90 5.76 -5.88
N ALA A 49 15.93 5.56 -5.06
CA ALA A 49 16.98 4.57 -5.34
C ALA A 49 16.46 3.14 -5.14
N THR A 50 15.56 2.95 -4.18
CA THR A 50 14.91 1.68 -3.86
C THR A 50 13.54 1.96 -3.25
N LEU A 51 12.62 1.01 -3.36
CA LEU A 51 11.34 1.12 -2.67
C LEU A 51 11.53 0.98 -1.16
N PRO A 52 10.74 1.69 -0.35
CA PRO A 52 10.82 1.55 1.10
C PRO A 52 10.39 0.14 1.56
N LYS A 53 10.97 -0.27 2.66
CA LYS A 53 10.64 -1.52 3.35
C LYS A 53 10.10 -1.17 4.73
N ASP A 54 8.98 -1.80 5.11
CA ASP A 54 8.47 -1.67 6.48
C ASP A 54 9.55 -2.17 7.46
N PRO A 55 9.86 -1.44 8.53
CA PRO A 55 10.85 -1.87 9.51
C PRO A 55 10.59 -3.26 10.10
N THR A 56 9.32 -3.64 10.26
CA THR A 56 8.91 -4.97 10.71
C THR A 56 8.81 -5.95 9.54
N ASN A 57 8.08 -5.58 8.50
CA ASN A 57 7.86 -6.33 7.26
C ASN A 57 7.43 -7.78 7.51
N ASP A 58 6.27 -7.94 8.13
CA ASP A 58 5.62 -9.22 8.38
C ASP A 58 4.18 -9.21 7.88
N ALA A 59 3.40 -10.24 8.18
CA ALA A 59 2.02 -10.37 7.71
C ALA A 59 1.09 -9.26 8.24
N SER A 60 1.41 -8.65 9.38
CA SER A 60 0.62 -7.56 9.98
C SER A 60 1.13 -6.18 9.56
N TYR A 61 2.44 -6.02 9.39
CA TYR A 61 3.12 -4.75 9.14
C TYR A 61 3.94 -4.84 7.86
N ASN A 62 3.35 -4.41 6.78
CA ASN A 62 3.97 -4.36 5.45
C ASN A 62 3.31 -3.24 4.66
N TYR A 63 3.85 -2.94 3.48
CA TYR A 63 3.30 -1.94 2.57
C TYR A 63 2.64 -2.62 1.38
N SER A 64 1.59 -2.01 0.86
CA SER A 64 0.91 -2.49 -0.32
C SER A 64 0.53 -1.34 -1.25
N TYR A 65 0.40 -1.64 -2.53
CA TYR A 65 0.15 -0.66 -3.57
C TYR A 65 -0.80 -1.24 -4.62
N VAL A 66 -1.71 -0.41 -5.08
CA VAL A 66 -2.52 -0.67 -6.27
C VAL A 66 -2.72 0.64 -7.04
N GLY A 67 -2.73 0.54 -8.37
CA GLY A 67 -3.03 1.66 -9.26
C GLY A 67 -4.30 1.42 -10.05
N ASP A 68 -4.90 2.50 -10.52
CA ASP A 68 -5.99 2.51 -11.49
C ASP A 68 -5.47 3.17 -12.76
N ASN A 69 -5.26 2.38 -13.82
CA ASN A 69 -4.74 2.87 -15.08
C ASN A 69 -5.75 3.72 -15.85
N THR A 70 -7.03 3.53 -15.60
CA THR A 70 -8.10 4.28 -16.26
C THR A 70 -8.18 5.70 -15.74
N ASN A 71 -8.26 5.85 -14.42
CA ASN A 71 -8.40 7.15 -13.76
C ASN A 71 -7.04 7.79 -13.42
N LYS A 72 -5.93 7.05 -13.61
CA LYS A 72 -4.57 7.51 -13.28
C LYS A 72 -4.41 7.86 -11.81
N THR A 73 -5.02 7.06 -10.95
CA THR A 73 -4.96 7.19 -9.50
C THR A 73 -4.26 6.00 -8.88
N PHE A 74 -3.90 6.12 -7.62
CA PHE A 74 -3.28 5.03 -6.86
C PHE A 74 -3.65 5.11 -5.39
N GLU A 75 -3.43 4.00 -4.71
CA GLU A 75 -3.56 3.88 -3.26
C GLU A 75 -2.41 3.08 -2.69
N LEU A 76 -1.92 3.54 -1.54
CA LEU A 76 -0.90 2.90 -0.73
C LEU A 76 -1.50 2.57 0.63
N ASN A 77 -1.32 1.36 1.09
CA ASN A 77 -1.77 0.92 2.41
C ASN A 77 -0.59 0.44 3.26
N GLY A 78 -0.68 0.71 4.55
CA GLY A 78 0.27 0.25 5.55
C GLY A 78 -0.37 0.26 6.93
N ARG A 79 0.35 -0.18 7.95
CA ARG A 79 -0.12 -0.11 9.32
C ARG A 79 0.86 0.64 10.20
N LEU A 80 0.33 1.51 11.06
CA LEU A 80 1.09 2.29 12.02
C LEU A 80 1.23 1.48 13.32
N GLU A 81 2.45 1.22 13.75
CA GLU A 81 2.74 0.46 14.96
C GLU A 81 2.72 1.34 16.21
N SER A 82 3.05 2.63 16.06
CA SER A 82 3.12 3.55 17.19
C SER A 82 1.76 3.76 17.85
N THR A 83 1.69 3.54 19.15
CA THR A 83 0.47 3.80 19.91
C THR A 83 0.06 5.28 19.88
N LYS A 84 1.01 6.18 19.61
CA LYS A 84 0.76 7.61 19.47
C LYS A 84 0.06 7.95 18.16
N PHE A 85 0.38 7.22 17.07
CA PHE A 85 -0.07 7.58 15.72
C PHE A 85 -1.08 6.61 15.11
N ARG A 86 -1.29 5.44 15.71
CA ARG A 86 -2.16 4.39 15.13
C ARG A 86 -3.60 4.84 14.92
N ASP A 87 -4.09 5.81 15.69
CA ASP A 87 -5.44 6.33 15.52
C ASP A 87 -5.62 7.09 14.19
N LYS A 88 -4.54 7.47 13.53
CA LYS A 88 -4.59 8.06 12.19
C LYS A 88 -5.13 7.10 11.14
N MET A 89 -5.08 5.79 11.38
CA MET A 89 -5.69 4.78 10.51
C MET A 89 -7.21 4.88 10.50
N THR A 90 -7.83 5.52 11.50
CA THR A 90 -9.28 5.75 11.53
C THR A 90 -9.70 7.10 10.94
N THR A 91 -8.75 8.01 10.70
CA THR A 91 -9.03 9.39 10.31
C THR A 91 -8.26 9.85 9.07
N ASP A 92 -7.69 8.92 8.31
CA ASP A 92 -6.88 9.23 7.11
C ASP A 92 -7.72 9.55 5.87
N GLY A 93 -9.03 9.37 5.94
CA GLY A 93 -9.96 9.65 4.84
C GLY A 93 -10.25 8.46 3.93
N GLY A 94 -9.66 7.29 4.21
CA GLY A 94 -9.91 6.07 3.46
C GLY A 94 -11.10 5.25 3.94
N ASP A 95 -11.28 4.07 3.39
CA ASP A 95 -12.39 3.18 3.72
C ASP A 95 -12.03 2.07 4.72
N ASP A 96 -10.76 1.76 4.90
CA ASP A 96 -10.27 0.77 5.87
C ASP A 96 -9.98 1.39 7.24
N ASN A 97 -11.01 1.98 7.85
CA ASN A 97 -10.89 2.77 9.08
C ASN A 97 -11.59 2.17 10.29
N THR A 98 -11.96 0.90 10.24
CA THR A 98 -12.57 0.18 11.37
C THR A 98 -11.50 -0.61 12.11
N CYS A 99 -11.06 -0.06 13.26
CA CYS A 99 -9.91 -0.56 14.00
C CYS A 99 -10.30 -0.91 15.45
N ALA A 100 -10.35 -2.20 15.79
CA ALA A 100 -10.51 -2.67 17.16
C ALA A 100 -9.14 -2.98 17.79
N THR A 101 -8.27 -3.70 17.05
CA THR A 101 -6.93 -4.08 17.51
C THR A 101 -5.81 -3.42 16.69
N PHE A 102 -6.16 -2.68 15.64
CA PHE A 102 -5.26 -2.00 14.71
C PHE A 102 -4.45 -2.94 13.79
N ILE A 103 -4.80 -4.22 13.73
CA ILE A 103 -4.18 -5.21 12.84
C ILE A 103 -5.21 -6.02 12.03
N GLU A 104 -6.50 -5.73 12.15
CA GLU A 104 -7.54 -6.39 11.39
C GLU A 104 -7.55 -5.95 9.92
N SER A 105 -8.19 -6.76 9.06
CA SER A 105 -8.28 -6.52 7.61
C SER A 105 -9.05 -5.25 7.22
N THR A 106 -9.71 -4.60 8.17
CA THR A 106 -10.46 -3.37 7.99
C THR A 106 -9.74 -2.14 8.57
N CYS A 107 -8.46 -2.28 8.90
CA CYS A 107 -7.69 -1.24 9.55
C CYS A 107 -6.33 -1.04 8.86
N PHE A 108 -6.23 0.02 8.04
CA PHE A 108 -5.01 0.42 7.37
C PHE A 108 -4.86 1.93 7.40
N TYR A 109 -3.62 2.39 7.39
CA TYR A 109 -3.31 3.77 7.00
C TYR A 109 -3.27 3.82 5.47
N GLU A 110 -4.06 4.70 4.90
CA GLU A 110 -4.29 4.79 3.47
C GLU A 110 -3.82 6.14 2.95
N ALA A 111 -3.12 6.13 1.84
CA ALA A 111 -2.64 7.34 1.18
C ALA A 111 -2.66 7.13 -0.33
N GLY A 112 -2.88 8.20 -1.07
CA GLY A 112 -2.86 8.13 -2.53
C GLY A 112 -3.61 9.26 -3.18
N THR A 113 -3.85 9.10 -4.48
CA THR A 113 -4.60 10.07 -5.29
C THR A 113 -6.01 9.60 -5.63
N ASP A 114 -6.35 8.37 -5.25
CA ASP A 114 -7.71 7.89 -5.45
C ASP A 114 -8.69 8.62 -4.52
N PRO A 115 -9.81 9.16 -5.03
CA PRO A 115 -10.82 9.78 -4.18
C PRO A 115 -11.40 8.76 -3.19
N ALA A 116 -11.45 9.13 -1.91
CA ALA A 116 -11.92 8.28 -0.81
C ALA A 116 -11.02 7.06 -0.52
N LEU A 117 -9.91 6.86 -1.25
CA LEU A 117 -8.95 5.76 -1.02
C LEU A 117 -9.68 4.40 -0.92
N ASN A 118 -10.42 4.05 -1.95
CA ASN A 118 -11.23 2.83 -1.95
C ASN A 118 -10.94 1.90 -3.16
N LEU A 119 -9.71 1.93 -3.67
CA LEU A 119 -9.24 1.00 -4.71
C LEU A 119 -9.01 -0.46 -4.18
#